data_6b4edd43444d42b4b744747d267ed545
#
_entry.id   6b4edd43444d42b4b744747d267ed545
#
_cell.length_a   1.000
_cell.length_b   1.000
_cell.length_c   1.000
_cell.angle_alpha   90.00
_cell.angle_beta   90.00
_cell.angle_gamma   90.00
#
_symmetry.space_group_name_H-M   'P 1'
#
loop_
_entity.id
_entity.type
_entity.pdbx_description
1 polymer ?
#
loop_
_entity_poly.entity_id
_entity_poly.type
_entity_poly.pdbx_seq_one_letter_code
_entity_poly.pdbx_strand_id
1 'polypeptide(L)'
;MKLELKNLYKDFTVRNFFQKEKKSVLEDINLTLEENDILGLLGRNGAGKTTLLKIILGLIHPTKGSVIFSDKKDPLFGFANSNPRSFFWRISCKENLIFFGKMLGLTSKEIDESIDKLSDILGISDILDTPFMLLSSGQMQSINIARSLLKKPDLLLLDEPTTSLDYESSKRIIDTTKEYLKENKIPAIWCSHDHLELNRVSNKFGLLKNKRFTFSNSKIFKFHQKAINYEFEVINKDIDKIKLKLDIQITKLVNINQFFTVKDKNLDLDEFLRLLIKIDVKIISIEKNFNHFEDYIL
;
A
#
# COMPACT_ATOMS: atom_id res chain seq x y z
N MET A 1 -0.17 12.19 -19.91
CA MET A 1 1.26 11.77 -19.77
C MET A 1 1.33 10.24 -19.75
N LYS A 2 2.32 9.64 -20.41
CA LYS A 2 2.61 8.20 -20.38
C LYS A 2 3.99 7.97 -19.78
N LEU A 3 4.08 7.06 -18.81
CA LEU A 3 5.33 6.54 -18.26
C LEU A 3 5.62 5.18 -18.89
N GLU A 4 6.84 4.96 -19.35
CA GLU A 4 7.31 3.67 -19.85
C GLU A 4 8.65 3.32 -19.24
N LEU A 5 8.73 2.14 -18.60
CA LEU A 5 9.97 1.54 -18.13
C LEU A 5 10.35 0.43 -19.10
N LYS A 6 11.61 0.46 -19.60
CA LYS A 6 12.10 -0.53 -20.56
C LYS A 6 13.34 -1.25 -20.03
N ASN A 7 13.22 -2.57 -19.87
CA ASN A 7 14.32 -3.47 -19.47
C ASN A 7 15.15 -2.90 -18.31
N LEU A 8 14.45 -2.44 -17.25
CA LEU A 8 15.07 -1.70 -16.17
C LEU A 8 15.67 -2.68 -15.15
N TYR A 9 16.96 -2.48 -14.84
CA TYR A 9 17.71 -3.24 -13.85
C TYR A 9 18.30 -2.30 -12.80
N LYS A 10 18.40 -2.79 -11.56
CA LYS A 10 19.09 -2.06 -10.49
C LYS A 10 19.91 -2.98 -9.61
N ASP A 11 21.21 -2.74 -9.59
CA ASP A 11 22.15 -3.34 -8.68
C ASP A 11 22.71 -2.29 -7.73
N PHE A 12 22.96 -2.66 -6.48
CA PHE A 12 23.71 -1.88 -5.51
C PHE A 12 25.04 -2.58 -5.23
N THR A 13 26.10 -1.80 -5.08
CA THR A 13 27.40 -2.32 -4.63
C THR A 13 27.48 -2.19 -3.12
N VAL A 14 27.48 -3.30 -2.42
CA VAL A 14 27.70 -3.37 -0.98
C VAL A 14 29.19 -3.64 -0.76
N ARG A 15 29.85 -2.81 0.06
CA ARG A 15 31.24 -3.04 0.48
C ARG A 15 31.23 -3.71 1.85
N ASN A 16 31.63 -4.97 1.90
CA ASN A 16 32.10 -5.60 3.12
C ASN A 16 33.59 -5.37 3.26
N PHE A 17 34.15 -5.51 4.48
CA PHE A 17 35.55 -5.19 4.82
C PHE A 17 36.57 -5.72 3.81
N PHE A 18 36.29 -6.81 3.09
CA PHE A 18 37.21 -7.50 2.20
C PHE A 18 36.78 -7.64 0.74
N GLN A 19 35.47 -7.39 0.41
CA GLN A 19 34.94 -7.63 -0.94
C GLN A 19 33.87 -6.63 -1.33
N LYS A 20 33.82 -6.32 -2.63
CA LYS A 20 32.67 -5.62 -3.26
C LYS A 20 31.71 -6.67 -3.77
N GLU A 21 30.53 -6.71 -3.20
CA GLU A 21 29.45 -7.59 -3.64
C GLU A 21 28.36 -6.78 -4.36
N LYS A 22 27.91 -7.28 -5.51
CA LYS A 22 26.74 -6.70 -6.21
C LYS A 22 25.49 -7.36 -5.68
N LYS A 23 24.57 -6.55 -5.14
CA LYS A 23 23.23 -6.98 -4.72
C LYS A 23 22.23 -6.47 -5.75
N SER A 24 21.69 -7.39 -6.55
CA SER A 24 20.58 -7.07 -7.47
C SER A 24 19.28 -6.85 -6.71
N VAL A 25 18.54 -5.80 -7.07
CA VAL A 25 17.27 -5.42 -6.44
C VAL A 25 16.13 -5.42 -7.45
N LEU A 26 16.38 -5.02 -8.71
CA LEU A 26 15.39 -5.04 -9.77
C LEU A 26 16.01 -5.69 -11.01
N GLU A 27 15.23 -6.56 -11.66
CA GLU A 27 15.64 -7.33 -12.83
C GLU A 27 14.56 -7.31 -13.90
N ASP A 28 14.88 -6.74 -15.06
CA ASP A 28 14.02 -6.71 -16.25
C ASP A 28 12.61 -6.14 -16.01
N ILE A 29 12.55 -4.97 -15.36
CA ILE A 29 11.25 -4.32 -15.11
C ILE A 29 10.77 -3.65 -16.38
N ASN A 30 9.60 -4.06 -16.86
CA ASN A 30 8.89 -3.49 -17.98
C ASN A 30 7.49 -3.07 -17.52
N LEU A 31 7.18 -1.79 -17.66
CA LEU A 31 5.93 -1.19 -17.16
C LEU A 31 5.48 -0.07 -18.08
N THR A 32 4.19 -0.01 -18.38
CA THR A 32 3.56 1.14 -19.03
C THR A 32 2.39 1.63 -18.19
N LEU A 33 2.39 2.93 -17.91
CA LEU A 33 1.34 3.64 -17.20
C LEU A 33 0.85 4.81 -18.05
N GLU A 34 -0.46 4.89 -18.23
CA GLU A 34 -1.12 5.92 -19.02
C GLU A 34 -1.95 6.84 -18.14
N GLU A 35 -2.50 7.87 -18.72
CA GLU A 35 -3.42 8.79 -18.05
C GLU A 35 -4.60 8.02 -17.42
N ASN A 36 -5.04 8.41 -16.24
CA ASN A 36 -6.06 7.73 -15.42
C ASN A 36 -5.68 6.34 -14.86
N ASP A 37 -4.49 5.85 -15.14
CA ASP A 37 -4.04 4.61 -14.53
C ASP A 37 -3.65 4.82 -13.07
N ILE A 38 -4.22 4.04 -12.18
CA ILE A 38 -3.78 3.89 -10.80
C ILE A 38 -3.23 2.47 -10.66
N LEU A 39 -1.91 2.35 -10.71
CA LEU A 39 -1.23 1.06 -10.54
C LEU A 39 -1.06 0.74 -9.07
N GLY A 40 -1.75 -0.28 -8.59
CA GLY A 40 -1.45 -0.90 -7.30
C GLY A 40 -0.25 -1.82 -7.42
N LEU A 41 0.87 -1.46 -6.77
CA LEU A 41 2.09 -2.25 -6.78
C LEU A 41 2.21 -3.05 -5.48
N LEU A 42 1.86 -4.34 -5.56
CA LEU A 42 1.98 -5.29 -4.46
C LEU A 42 3.41 -5.83 -4.37
N GLY A 43 3.92 -6.02 -3.17
CA GLY A 43 5.20 -6.68 -2.91
C GLY A 43 5.59 -6.63 -1.44
N ARG A 44 6.34 -7.65 -0.99
CA ARG A 44 6.84 -7.72 0.39
C ARG A 44 7.77 -6.56 0.73
N ASN A 45 7.98 -6.34 2.02
CA ASN A 45 9.01 -5.41 2.48
C ASN A 45 10.38 -5.87 1.96
N GLY A 46 11.12 -4.94 1.34
CA GLY A 46 12.42 -5.26 0.71
C GLY A 46 12.32 -5.81 -0.73
N ALA A 47 11.14 -5.96 -1.33
CA ALA A 47 10.99 -6.42 -2.71
C ALA A 47 11.55 -5.45 -3.77
N GLY A 48 11.79 -4.18 -3.40
CA GLY A 48 12.32 -3.16 -4.31
C GLY A 48 11.33 -2.08 -4.69
N LYS A 49 10.11 -2.03 -4.10
CA LYS A 49 9.08 -1.02 -4.40
C LYS A 49 9.62 0.41 -4.27
N THR A 50 10.15 0.77 -3.11
CA THR A 50 10.77 2.09 -2.87
C THR A 50 11.93 2.38 -3.82
N THR A 51 12.72 1.36 -4.19
CA THR A 51 13.81 1.50 -5.16
C THR A 51 13.27 1.86 -6.55
N LEU A 52 12.21 1.19 -6.98
CA LEU A 52 11.54 1.48 -8.25
C LEU A 52 10.99 2.91 -8.27
N LEU A 53 10.28 3.34 -7.21
CA LEU A 53 9.79 4.72 -7.10
C LEU A 53 10.92 5.75 -7.14
N LYS A 54 12.04 5.50 -6.44
CA LYS A 54 13.20 6.40 -6.47
C LYS A 54 13.86 6.50 -7.84
N ILE A 55 13.84 5.43 -8.64
CA ILE A 55 14.31 5.47 -10.03
C ILE A 55 13.37 6.31 -10.89
N ILE A 56 12.06 6.13 -10.77
CA ILE A 56 11.06 6.92 -11.50
C ILE A 56 11.18 8.42 -11.15
N LEU A 57 11.42 8.74 -9.88
CA LEU A 57 11.68 10.11 -9.40
C LEU A 57 13.02 10.70 -9.87
N GLY A 58 13.89 9.91 -10.53
CA GLY A 58 15.23 10.34 -10.90
C GLY A 58 16.21 10.49 -9.73
N LEU A 59 15.84 10.07 -8.50
CA LEU A 59 16.71 10.15 -7.31
C LEU A 59 17.85 9.14 -7.36
N ILE A 60 17.69 8.03 -8.04
CA ILE A 60 18.73 7.04 -8.30
C ILE A 60 18.66 6.57 -9.76
N HIS A 61 19.84 6.36 -10.36
CA HIS A 61 19.89 5.86 -11.73
C HIS A 61 19.71 4.34 -11.79
N PRO A 62 19.04 3.80 -12.82
CA PRO A 62 19.04 2.37 -13.08
C PRO A 62 20.45 1.91 -13.47
N THR A 63 20.76 0.62 -13.27
CA THR A 63 22.02 0.02 -13.75
C THR A 63 21.98 -0.24 -15.25
N LYS A 64 20.78 -0.61 -15.77
CA LYS A 64 20.46 -0.79 -17.21
C LYS A 64 19.01 -0.42 -17.43
N GLY A 65 18.68 -0.19 -18.70
CA GLY A 65 17.32 0.17 -19.13
C GLY A 65 17.06 1.66 -19.02
N SER A 66 15.81 2.05 -19.22
CA SER A 66 15.42 3.46 -19.27
C SER A 66 14.05 3.72 -18.66
N VAL A 67 13.88 4.96 -18.17
CA VAL A 67 12.60 5.55 -17.77
C VAL A 67 12.27 6.61 -18.81
N ILE A 68 11.12 6.49 -19.45
CA ILE A 68 10.71 7.37 -20.55
C ILE A 68 9.37 7.99 -20.17
N PHE A 69 9.30 9.31 -20.26
CA PHE A 69 8.07 10.08 -20.14
C PHE A 69 7.72 10.60 -21.53
N SER A 70 6.59 10.14 -22.08
CA SER A 70 6.06 10.69 -23.33
C SER A 70 5.35 11.99 -23.03
N ASP A 71 5.39 12.93 -23.95
CA ASP A 71 4.67 14.20 -23.94
C ASP A 71 5.19 15.26 -22.95
N LYS A 72 6.19 14.95 -22.10
CA LYS A 72 6.75 15.92 -21.16
C LYS A 72 8.21 15.64 -20.86
N LYS A 73 9.08 16.61 -21.11
CA LYS A 73 10.53 16.47 -20.86
C LYS A 73 10.88 16.46 -19.37
N ASP A 74 10.20 17.33 -18.60
CA ASP A 74 10.43 17.49 -17.16
C ASP A 74 9.08 17.34 -16.43
N PRO A 75 8.64 16.09 -16.13
CA PRO A 75 7.38 15.85 -15.45
C PRO A 75 7.46 16.27 -13.98
N LEU A 76 6.37 16.82 -13.46
CA LEU A 76 6.22 17.13 -12.06
C LEU A 76 5.73 15.91 -11.30
N PHE A 77 6.46 15.50 -10.28
CA PHE A 77 6.09 14.37 -9.43
C PHE A 77 5.48 14.84 -8.11
N GLY A 78 4.37 14.21 -7.72
CA GLY A 78 3.93 14.17 -6.34
C GLY A 78 4.50 12.92 -5.68
N PHE A 79 5.02 13.06 -4.46
CA PHE A 79 5.52 11.91 -3.69
C PHE A 79 5.10 11.99 -2.23
N ALA A 80 4.47 10.92 -1.75
CA ALA A 80 4.19 10.73 -0.33
C ALA A 80 4.58 9.32 0.11
N ASN A 81 5.21 9.23 1.28
CA ASN A 81 5.57 7.96 1.94
C ASN A 81 4.91 7.88 3.32
N SER A 82 5.06 6.76 3.99
CA SER A 82 4.53 6.54 5.36
C SER A 82 5.24 7.34 6.45
N ASN A 83 6.34 8.05 6.12
CA ASN A 83 7.15 8.75 7.12
C ASN A 83 7.36 10.22 6.76
N PRO A 84 6.55 11.13 7.30
CA PRO A 84 6.58 12.56 6.97
C PRO A 84 7.69 13.35 7.69
N ARG A 85 8.91 12.80 7.80
CA ARG A 85 10.04 13.46 8.50
C ARG A 85 10.49 14.78 7.90
N SER A 86 10.04 15.13 6.70
CA SER A 86 10.41 16.36 6.00
C SER A 86 9.59 17.59 6.40
N PHE A 87 8.63 17.44 7.31
CA PHE A 87 7.82 18.57 7.80
C PHE A 87 8.52 19.31 8.95
N PHE A 88 8.23 20.60 9.06
CA PHE A 88 8.63 21.41 10.21
C PHE A 88 7.63 21.18 11.34
N TRP A 89 8.06 20.52 12.38
CA TRP A 89 7.19 19.99 13.43
C TRP A 89 6.49 21.06 14.27
N ARG A 90 7.15 22.23 14.47
CA ARG A 90 6.69 23.27 15.40
C ARG A 90 5.84 24.36 14.76
N ILE A 91 5.75 24.42 13.44
CA ILE A 91 4.89 25.35 12.73
C ILE A 91 3.60 24.66 12.31
N SER A 92 2.57 25.46 11.98
CA SER A 92 1.27 24.95 11.59
C SER A 92 1.32 24.13 10.28
N CYS A 93 0.28 23.34 10.05
CA CYS A 93 0.14 22.59 8.80
C CYS A 93 0.06 23.54 7.59
N LYS A 94 -0.68 24.64 7.73
CA LYS A 94 -0.80 25.68 6.70
C LYS A 94 0.54 26.28 6.36
N GLU A 95 1.35 26.69 7.36
CA GLU A 95 2.69 27.23 7.14
C GLU A 95 3.63 26.23 6.46
N ASN A 96 3.56 24.94 6.82
CA ASN A 96 4.27 23.88 6.13
C ASN A 96 3.86 23.80 4.65
N LEU A 97 2.55 23.79 4.35
CA LEU A 97 2.05 23.73 2.97
C LEU A 97 2.47 24.96 2.17
N ILE A 98 2.41 26.18 2.77
CA ILE A 98 2.89 27.42 2.16
C ILE A 98 4.38 27.31 1.82
N PHE A 99 5.20 26.82 2.75
CA PHE A 99 6.63 26.63 2.51
C PHE A 99 6.89 25.71 1.31
N PHE A 100 6.25 24.53 1.26
CA PHE A 100 6.41 23.62 0.14
C PHE A 100 5.85 24.19 -1.18
N GLY A 101 4.75 24.91 -1.15
CA GLY A 101 4.20 25.60 -2.31
C GLY A 101 5.18 26.62 -2.89
N LYS A 102 5.84 27.42 -2.04
CA LYS A 102 6.91 28.34 -2.47
C LYS A 102 8.09 27.61 -3.08
N MET A 103 8.52 26.50 -2.49
CA MET A 103 9.59 25.66 -3.07
C MET A 103 9.22 25.11 -4.46
N LEU A 104 7.95 24.83 -4.72
CA LEU A 104 7.44 24.41 -6.03
C LEU A 104 7.27 25.57 -7.03
N GLY A 105 7.61 26.80 -6.62
CA GLY A 105 7.52 28.00 -7.45
C GLY A 105 6.10 28.52 -7.63
N LEU A 106 5.17 28.18 -6.73
CA LEU A 106 3.81 28.71 -6.74
C LEU A 106 3.77 30.13 -6.15
N THR A 107 2.91 30.98 -6.70
CA THR A 107 2.56 32.27 -6.14
C THR A 107 1.73 32.11 -4.87
N SER A 108 1.64 33.14 -4.02
CA SER A 108 0.83 33.07 -2.81
C SER A 108 -0.63 32.77 -3.11
N LYS A 109 -1.20 33.36 -4.16
CA LYS A 109 -2.58 33.10 -4.59
C LYS A 109 -2.80 31.64 -4.99
N GLU A 110 -1.91 31.06 -5.80
CA GLU A 110 -1.99 29.66 -6.20
C GLU A 110 -1.86 28.71 -5.02
N ILE A 111 -1.05 29.06 -4.02
CA ILE A 111 -0.90 28.27 -2.80
C ILE A 111 -2.20 28.29 -1.99
N ASP A 112 -2.78 29.47 -1.77
CA ASP A 112 -4.03 29.62 -1.00
C ASP A 112 -5.17 28.86 -1.69
N GLU A 113 -5.36 29.02 -3.01
CA GLU A 113 -6.34 28.29 -3.80
C GLU A 113 -6.14 26.75 -3.74
N SER A 114 -4.88 26.30 -3.76
CA SER A 114 -4.57 24.88 -3.64
C SER A 114 -4.83 24.33 -2.24
N ILE A 115 -4.47 25.07 -1.19
CA ILE A 115 -4.71 24.67 0.19
C ILE A 115 -6.22 24.58 0.45
N ASP A 116 -6.99 25.60 0.05
CA ASP A 116 -8.44 25.62 0.23
C ASP A 116 -9.08 24.39 -0.45
N LYS A 117 -8.78 24.18 -1.73
CA LYS A 117 -9.30 23.02 -2.47
C LYS A 117 -8.91 21.69 -1.84
N LEU A 118 -7.64 21.52 -1.47
CA LEU A 118 -7.15 20.24 -0.90
C LEU A 118 -7.65 20.02 0.52
N SER A 119 -7.86 21.11 1.29
CA SER A 119 -8.39 21.00 2.65
C SER A 119 -9.82 20.47 2.66
N ASP A 120 -10.66 20.91 1.72
CA ASP A 120 -12.02 20.41 1.55
C ASP A 120 -12.02 18.94 1.13
N ILE A 121 -11.24 18.57 0.11
CA ILE A 121 -11.20 17.21 -0.44
C ILE A 121 -10.64 16.20 0.58
N LEU A 122 -9.56 16.56 1.27
CA LEU A 122 -8.88 15.65 2.20
C LEU A 122 -9.43 15.74 3.64
N GLY A 123 -10.37 16.66 3.90
CA GLY A 123 -10.97 16.88 5.22
C GLY A 123 -9.94 17.31 6.26
N ILE A 124 -9.08 18.29 5.92
CA ILE A 124 -8.01 18.78 6.78
C ILE A 124 -8.20 20.23 7.22
N SER A 125 -9.35 20.86 6.90
CA SER A 125 -9.63 22.27 7.20
C SER A 125 -9.46 22.60 8.68
N ASP A 126 -9.94 21.75 9.57
CA ASP A 126 -9.91 21.94 11.03
C ASP A 126 -8.51 21.85 11.63
N ILE A 127 -7.53 21.31 10.90
CA ILE A 127 -6.18 21.09 11.41
C ILE A 127 -5.13 21.99 10.75
N LEU A 128 -5.51 22.87 9.82
CA LEU A 128 -4.57 23.72 9.10
C LEU A 128 -3.74 24.63 10.02
N ASP A 129 -4.35 25.15 11.07
CA ASP A 129 -3.68 26.04 12.03
C ASP A 129 -2.99 25.29 13.18
N THR A 130 -3.14 23.95 13.21
CA THR A 130 -2.52 23.11 14.24
C THR A 130 -1.05 22.87 13.92
N PRO A 131 -0.10 22.98 14.90
CA PRO A 131 1.28 22.57 14.72
C PRO A 131 1.38 21.11 14.31
N PHE A 132 2.23 20.80 13.32
CA PHE A 132 2.32 19.46 12.73
C PHE A 132 2.59 18.37 13.78
N MET A 133 3.38 18.66 14.82
CA MET A 133 3.71 17.71 15.89
C MET A 133 2.51 17.27 16.76
N LEU A 134 1.40 17.99 16.73
CA LEU A 134 0.21 17.69 17.53
C LEU A 134 -0.82 16.83 16.77
N LEU A 135 -0.55 16.50 15.52
CA LEU A 135 -1.45 15.72 14.70
C LEU A 135 -1.39 14.22 15.03
N SER A 136 -2.51 13.53 14.83
CA SER A 136 -2.52 12.06 14.76
C SER A 136 -1.77 11.55 13.51
N SER A 137 -1.38 10.28 13.48
CA SER A 137 -0.71 9.68 12.31
C SER A 137 -1.54 9.81 11.03
N GLY A 138 -2.85 9.60 11.09
CA GLY A 138 -3.75 9.77 9.95
C GLY A 138 -3.82 11.21 9.48
N GLN A 139 -3.89 12.18 10.38
CA GLN A 139 -3.85 13.61 10.05
C GLN A 139 -2.51 14.01 9.43
N MET A 140 -1.38 13.56 10.00
CA MET A 140 -0.05 13.79 9.42
C MET A 140 0.03 13.26 7.99
N GLN A 141 -0.54 12.09 7.73
CA GLN A 141 -0.54 11.51 6.41
C GLN A 141 -1.45 12.26 5.44
N SER A 142 -2.61 12.77 5.87
CA SER A 142 -3.47 13.62 5.05
C SER A 142 -2.73 14.90 4.63
N ILE A 143 -1.99 15.56 5.54
CA ILE A 143 -1.15 16.72 5.21
C ILE A 143 0.00 16.34 4.26
N ASN A 144 0.60 15.16 4.43
CA ASN A 144 1.65 14.67 3.53
C ASN A 144 1.14 14.45 2.10
N ILE A 145 -0.07 13.93 1.96
CA ILE A 145 -0.73 13.79 0.66
C ILE A 145 -1.10 15.17 0.10
N ALA A 146 -1.66 16.07 0.91
CA ALA A 146 -1.94 17.45 0.49
C ALA A 146 -0.68 18.12 -0.08
N ARG A 147 0.46 18.00 0.60
CA ARG A 147 1.74 18.52 0.10
C ARG A 147 2.11 17.96 -1.26
N SER A 148 1.92 16.65 -1.48
CA SER A 148 2.25 15.99 -2.75
C SER A 148 1.36 16.41 -3.91
N LEU A 149 0.23 17.05 -3.61
CA LEU A 149 -0.79 17.51 -4.56
C LEU A 149 -0.85 19.04 -4.70
N LEU A 150 -0.11 19.83 -3.91
CA LEU A 150 -0.13 21.30 -3.90
C LEU A 150 0.00 21.91 -5.30
N LYS A 151 0.92 21.41 -6.09
CA LYS A 151 1.01 21.71 -7.52
C LYS A 151 0.61 20.44 -8.24
N LYS A 152 -0.52 20.48 -8.96
CA LYS A 152 -1.08 19.31 -9.65
C LYS A 152 0.05 18.50 -10.33
N PRO A 153 0.38 17.29 -9.84
CA PRO A 153 1.47 16.51 -10.40
C PRO A 153 1.07 15.84 -11.72
N ASP A 154 2.06 15.53 -12.55
CA ASP A 154 1.88 14.72 -13.75
C ASP A 154 1.82 13.23 -13.42
N LEU A 155 2.44 12.83 -12.30
CA LEU A 155 2.43 11.46 -11.75
C LEU A 155 2.49 11.54 -10.22
N LEU A 156 1.59 10.84 -9.55
CA LEU A 156 1.64 10.68 -8.09
C LEU A 156 2.25 9.32 -7.73
N LEU A 157 3.23 9.34 -6.83
CA LEU A 157 3.90 8.15 -6.31
C LEU A 157 3.66 8.05 -4.81
N LEU A 158 3.12 6.92 -4.37
CA LEU A 158 2.75 6.68 -2.97
C LEU A 158 3.45 5.41 -2.47
N ASP A 159 4.28 5.55 -1.44
CA ASP A 159 5.06 4.45 -0.86
C ASP A 159 4.52 4.08 0.52
N GLU A 160 3.68 3.04 0.59
CA GLU A 160 3.03 2.54 1.81
C GLU A 160 2.25 3.65 2.56
N PRO A 161 1.35 4.42 1.90
CA PRO A 161 0.81 5.65 2.46
C PRO A 161 -0.15 5.43 3.65
N THR A 162 -0.66 4.22 3.84
CA THR A 162 -1.61 3.90 4.92
C THR A 162 -1.02 3.03 6.02
N THR A 163 0.26 2.66 5.89
CA THR A 163 0.95 1.85 6.91
C THR A 163 0.93 2.54 8.27
N SER A 164 0.56 1.80 9.30
CA SER A 164 0.44 2.27 10.69
C SER A 164 -0.74 3.22 10.97
N LEU A 165 -1.73 3.27 10.08
CA LEU A 165 -2.99 3.98 10.29
C LEU A 165 -4.09 3.01 10.74
N ASP A 166 -5.06 3.54 11.47
CA ASP A 166 -6.31 2.82 11.73
C ASP A 166 -7.13 2.64 10.45
N TYR A 167 -8.09 1.72 10.50
CA TYR A 167 -8.92 1.37 9.35
C TYR A 167 -9.70 2.56 8.76
N GLU A 168 -10.30 3.39 9.62
CA GLU A 168 -11.14 4.52 9.18
C GLU A 168 -10.28 5.61 8.53
N SER A 169 -9.13 5.93 9.11
CA SER A 169 -8.17 6.86 8.54
C SER A 169 -7.63 6.37 7.20
N SER A 170 -7.26 5.08 7.11
CA SER A 170 -6.80 4.45 5.88
C SER A 170 -7.86 4.53 4.79
N LYS A 171 -9.09 4.14 5.11
CA LYS A 171 -10.23 4.16 4.20
C LYS A 171 -10.48 5.56 3.64
N ARG A 172 -10.53 6.57 4.51
CA ARG A 172 -10.73 7.96 4.10
C ARG A 172 -9.64 8.44 3.15
N ILE A 173 -8.37 8.22 3.50
CA ILE A 173 -7.22 8.60 2.67
C ILE A 173 -7.28 7.95 1.29
N ILE A 174 -7.59 6.65 1.22
CA ILE A 174 -7.72 5.92 -0.03
C ILE A 174 -8.82 6.52 -0.90
N ASP A 175 -10.02 6.71 -0.34
CA ASP A 175 -11.19 7.15 -1.09
C ASP A 175 -11.00 8.57 -1.62
N THR A 176 -10.60 9.50 -0.76
CA THR A 176 -10.40 10.92 -1.13
C THR A 176 -9.27 11.10 -2.15
N THR A 177 -8.15 10.39 -1.96
CA THR A 177 -7.02 10.45 -2.91
C THR A 177 -7.40 9.86 -4.26
N LYS A 178 -8.09 8.71 -4.27
CA LYS A 178 -8.57 8.08 -5.50
C LYS A 178 -9.52 8.97 -6.29
N GLU A 179 -10.47 9.62 -5.61
CA GLU A 179 -11.42 10.54 -6.23
C GLU A 179 -10.69 11.73 -6.88
N TYR A 180 -9.79 12.37 -6.13
CA TYR A 180 -8.95 13.45 -6.65
C TYR A 180 -8.15 13.04 -7.89
N LEU A 181 -7.51 11.86 -7.88
CA LEU A 181 -6.73 11.35 -9.01
C LEU A 181 -7.60 11.17 -10.26
N LYS A 182 -8.81 10.60 -10.09
CA LYS A 182 -9.75 10.38 -11.20
C LYS A 182 -10.26 11.68 -11.81
N GLU A 183 -10.71 12.61 -10.97
CA GLU A 183 -11.22 13.91 -11.42
C GLU A 183 -10.17 14.72 -12.18
N ASN A 184 -8.92 14.66 -11.71
CA ASN A 184 -7.82 15.40 -12.29
C ASN A 184 -7.05 14.64 -13.37
N LYS A 185 -7.43 13.37 -13.66
CA LYS A 185 -6.81 12.48 -14.63
C LYS A 185 -5.31 12.25 -14.37
N ILE A 186 -4.92 12.18 -13.11
CA ILE A 186 -3.53 12.01 -12.70
C ILE A 186 -3.23 10.53 -12.60
N PRO A 187 -2.25 10.00 -13.36
CA PRO A 187 -1.76 8.64 -13.15
C PRO A 187 -1.05 8.52 -11.81
N ALA A 188 -1.11 7.32 -11.21
CA ALA A 188 -0.47 7.08 -9.92
C ALA A 188 0.13 5.68 -9.83
N ILE A 189 1.19 5.55 -9.01
CA ILE A 189 1.68 4.27 -8.51
C ILE A 189 1.50 4.25 -7.01
N TRP A 190 0.68 3.32 -6.54
CA TRP A 190 0.38 3.10 -5.14
C TRP A 190 1.03 1.81 -4.67
N CYS A 191 2.11 1.91 -3.90
CA CYS A 191 2.79 0.76 -3.33
C CYS A 191 2.17 0.39 -2.00
N SER A 192 1.84 -0.88 -1.82
CA SER A 192 1.41 -1.44 -0.55
C SER A 192 1.72 -2.94 -0.49
N HIS A 193 1.78 -3.47 0.72
CA HIS A 193 1.77 -4.91 0.96
C HIS A 193 0.35 -5.42 1.29
N ASP A 194 -0.63 -4.52 1.43
CA ASP A 194 -2.04 -4.85 1.65
C ASP A 194 -2.81 -4.89 0.33
N HIS A 195 -3.24 -6.09 -0.05
CA HIS A 195 -4.02 -6.31 -1.27
C HIS A 195 -5.43 -5.72 -1.20
N LEU A 196 -6.05 -5.59 -0.01
CA LEU A 196 -7.38 -4.99 0.14
C LEU A 196 -7.33 -3.48 -0.14
N GLU A 197 -6.30 -2.83 0.36
CA GLU A 197 -6.01 -1.44 0.05
C GLU A 197 -5.86 -1.23 -1.46
N LEU A 198 -4.98 -2.03 -2.10
CA LEU A 198 -4.75 -1.93 -3.54
C LEU A 198 -6.01 -2.20 -4.36
N ASN A 199 -6.83 -3.20 -4.00
CA ASN A 199 -8.11 -3.45 -4.64
C ASN A 199 -9.07 -2.25 -4.59
N ARG A 200 -9.01 -1.49 -3.51
CA ARG A 200 -9.88 -0.32 -3.32
C ARG A 200 -9.47 0.85 -4.19
N VAL A 201 -8.16 1.11 -4.30
CA VAL A 201 -7.64 2.31 -4.97
C VAL A 201 -7.39 2.10 -6.45
N SER A 202 -6.89 0.94 -6.87
CA SER A 202 -6.26 0.73 -8.18
C SER A 202 -7.25 0.28 -9.26
N ASN A 203 -6.90 0.58 -10.51
CA ASN A 203 -7.54 0.01 -11.70
C ASN A 203 -6.58 -0.90 -12.51
N LYS A 204 -5.27 -0.79 -12.25
CA LYS A 204 -4.24 -1.71 -12.73
C LYS A 204 -3.47 -2.31 -11.56
N PHE A 205 -3.03 -3.54 -11.71
CA PHE A 205 -2.34 -4.27 -10.65
C PHE A 205 -1.03 -4.83 -11.13
N GLY A 206 -0.01 -4.72 -10.28
CA GLY A 206 1.31 -5.29 -10.51
C GLY A 206 1.87 -5.94 -9.26
N LEU A 207 2.60 -7.02 -9.46
CA LEU A 207 3.33 -7.72 -8.41
C LEU A 207 4.83 -7.55 -8.62
N LEU A 208 5.53 -7.10 -7.57
CA LEU A 208 6.98 -7.09 -7.52
C LEU A 208 7.46 -8.23 -6.61
N LYS A 209 7.90 -9.33 -7.24
CA LYS A 209 8.38 -10.55 -6.56
C LYS A 209 9.68 -11.01 -7.21
N ASN A 210 10.61 -11.52 -6.39
CA ASN A 210 11.89 -12.03 -6.88
C ASN A 210 12.60 -11.04 -7.83
N LYS A 211 12.55 -9.74 -7.48
CA LYS A 211 13.17 -8.63 -8.23
C LYS A 211 12.52 -8.32 -9.59
N ARG A 212 11.49 -9.04 -10.00
CA ARG A 212 10.78 -8.89 -11.29
C ARG A 212 9.38 -8.32 -11.08
N PHE A 213 8.92 -7.59 -12.08
CA PHE A 213 7.57 -7.05 -12.13
C PHE A 213 6.70 -7.88 -13.09
N THR A 214 5.49 -8.18 -12.66
CA THR A 214 4.48 -8.80 -13.50
C THR A 214 3.16 -8.07 -13.36
N PHE A 215 2.49 -7.78 -14.49
CA PHE A 215 1.11 -7.34 -14.43
C PHE A 215 0.22 -8.47 -13.94
N SER A 216 -0.69 -8.15 -13.05
CA SER A 216 -1.71 -9.07 -12.56
C SER A 216 -3.07 -8.66 -13.08
N ASN A 217 -3.83 -9.61 -13.62
CA ASN A 217 -5.21 -9.35 -14.00
C ASN A 217 -6.06 -9.12 -12.75
N SER A 218 -6.95 -8.12 -12.78
CA SER A 218 -7.88 -7.79 -11.67
C SER A 218 -8.70 -9.01 -11.16
N LYS A 219 -8.83 -10.05 -11.98
CA LYS A 219 -9.47 -11.33 -11.60
C LYS A 219 -8.71 -12.09 -10.51
N ILE A 220 -7.37 -11.97 -10.43
CA ILE A 220 -6.56 -12.66 -9.42
C ILE A 220 -6.86 -12.08 -8.03
N PHE A 221 -7.05 -10.77 -7.93
CA PHE A 221 -7.48 -10.13 -6.68
C PHE A 221 -8.92 -10.50 -6.27
N LYS A 222 -9.82 -10.82 -7.22
CA LYS A 222 -11.17 -11.31 -6.94
C LYS A 222 -11.20 -12.75 -6.45
N PHE A 223 -10.19 -13.58 -6.82
CA PHE A 223 -10.12 -14.97 -6.34
C PHE A 223 -9.85 -15.06 -4.83
N HIS A 224 -9.24 -14.03 -4.22
CA HIS A 224 -8.89 -14.03 -2.79
C HIS A 224 -10.05 -13.71 -1.85
N GLN A 225 -11.14 -13.12 -2.33
CA GLN A 225 -12.38 -13.08 -1.54
C GLN A 225 -12.97 -14.47 -1.28
N LYS A 226 -12.45 -15.51 -1.97
CA LYS A 226 -12.98 -16.88 -1.88
C LYS A 226 -12.22 -17.84 -0.96
N ALA A 227 -11.09 -17.44 -0.39
CA ALA A 227 -10.33 -18.29 0.53
C ALA A 227 -9.98 -17.54 1.82
N ILE A 228 -11.00 -17.21 2.58
CA ILE A 228 -10.80 -16.78 3.96
C ILE A 228 -10.56 -18.05 4.75
N ASN A 229 -9.36 -18.18 5.33
CA ASN A 229 -9.07 -19.24 6.28
C ASN A 229 -9.27 -18.64 7.68
N TYR A 230 -10.13 -19.24 8.45
CA TYR A 230 -10.21 -18.97 9.87
C TYR A 230 -9.34 -19.97 10.61
N GLU A 231 -8.42 -19.50 11.43
CA GLU A 231 -7.63 -20.31 12.34
C GLU A 231 -8.23 -20.21 13.74
N PHE A 232 -8.63 -21.35 14.28
CA PHE A 232 -9.24 -21.44 15.59
C PHE A 232 -8.28 -22.08 16.56
N GLU A 233 -8.07 -21.45 17.70
CA GLU A 233 -7.36 -22.03 18.82
C GLU A 233 -8.36 -22.60 19.81
N VAL A 234 -8.25 -23.89 20.10
CA VAL A 234 -9.15 -24.63 20.99
C VAL A 234 -8.37 -25.44 22.01
N ILE A 235 -9.02 -25.77 23.13
CA ILE A 235 -8.42 -26.65 24.13
C ILE A 235 -8.30 -28.09 23.57
N ASN A 236 -7.19 -28.74 23.87
CA ASN A 236 -6.79 -30.04 23.32
C ASN A 236 -7.89 -31.13 23.41
N LYS A 237 -8.69 -31.12 24.48
CA LYS A 237 -9.78 -32.10 24.67
C LYS A 237 -10.97 -31.91 23.72
N ASP A 238 -11.10 -30.77 23.08
CA ASP A 238 -12.26 -30.44 22.26
C ASP A 238 -12.05 -30.74 20.77
N ILE A 239 -10.82 -31.01 20.35
CA ILE A 239 -10.50 -31.32 18.94
C ILE A 239 -11.11 -32.66 18.49
N ASP A 240 -11.16 -33.66 19.36
CA ASP A 240 -11.75 -34.97 19.03
C ASP A 240 -13.28 -34.81 18.81
N LYS A 241 -13.94 -33.92 19.53
CA LYS A 241 -15.35 -33.58 19.29
C LYS A 241 -15.56 -32.96 17.92
N ILE A 242 -14.60 -32.10 17.47
CA ILE A 242 -14.64 -31.43 16.18
C ILE A 242 -14.40 -32.44 15.06
N LYS A 243 -13.37 -33.31 15.18
CA LYS A 243 -13.06 -34.35 14.21
C LYS A 243 -14.20 -35.34 13.95
N LEU A 244 -14.93 -35.69 15.00
CA LEU A 244 -16.03 -36.66 14.92
C LEU A 244 -17.28 -36.10 14.26
N LYS A 245 -17.46 -34.78 14.24
CA LYS A 245 -18.70 -34.12 13.76
C LYS A 245 -18.51 -33.26 12.52
N LEU A 246 -17.26 -32.88 12.21
CA LEU A 246 -16.94 -31.99 11.10
C LEU A 246 -15.72 -32.56 10.35
N ASP A 247 -15.84 -32.68 9.03
CA ASP A 247 -14.72 -33.14 8.18
C ASP A 247 -13.70 -32.00 7.99
N ILE A 248 -12.92 -31.73 9.03
CA ILE A 248 -11.98 -30.61 9.10
C ILE A 248 -10.55 -31.12 9.17
N GLN A 249 -9.67 -30.58 8.30
CA GLN A 249 -8.23 -30.86 8.36
C GLN A 249 -7.53 -30.04 9.45
N ILE A 250 -6.84 -30.71 10.36
CA ILE A 250 -6.03 -30.08 11.41
C ILE A 250 -4.67 -29.72 10.84
N THR A 251 -4.29 -28.44 10.96
CA THR A 251 -3.10 -27.91 10.30
C THR A 251 -1.90 -27.73 11.21
N LYS A 252 -2.06 -27.66 12.54
CA LYS A 252 -0.94 -27.43 13.45
C LYS A 252 -1.23 -27.85 14.89
N LEU A 253 -0.23 -28.46 15.54
CA LEU A 253 -0.22 -28.76 16.98
C LEU A 253 0.86 -27.92 17.64
N VAL A 254 0.51 -27.09 18.63
CA VAL A 254 1.49 -26.30 19.40
C VAL A 254 1.18 -26.49 20.90
N ASN A 255 2.04 -27.22 21.59
CA ASN A 255 2.00 -27.48 23.04
C ASN A 255 0.64 -27.96 23.58
N ILE A 256 -0.03 -27.17 24.43
CA ILE A 256 -1.27 -27.54 25.14
C ILE A 256 -2.53 -27.23 24.32
N ASN A 257 -2.44 -26.32 23.38
CA ASN A 257 -3.55 -25.86 22.53
C ASN A 257 -3.40 -26.38 21.11
N GLN A 258 -4.53 -26.67 20.45
CA GLN A 258 -4.54 -27.14 19.07
C GLN A 258 -5.18 -26.08 18.18
N PHE A 259 -4.58 -25.89 17.01
CA PHE A 259 -5.08 -24.99 15.99
C PHE A 259 -5.68 -25.81 14.85
N PHE A 260 -6.82 -25.42 14.39
CA PHE A 260 -7.38 -25.97 13.16
C PHE A 260 -7.79 -24.86 12.20
N THR A 261 -7.62 -25.09 10.94
CA THR A 261 -7.97 -24.14 9.89
C THR A 261 -9.20 -24.64 9.15
N VAL A 262 -10.19 -23.79 9.02
CA VAL A 262 -11.35 -24.05 8.18
C VAL A 262 -11.15 -23.39 6.83
N LYS A 263 -11.10 -24.20 5.77
CA LYS A 263 -10.99 -23.75 4.38
C LYS A 263 -12.33 -23.95 3.68
N ASP A 264 -13.30 -23.11 3.93
CA ASP A 264 -14.56 -23.14 3.21
C ASP A 264 -14.82 -21.81 2.52
N LYS A 265 -15.18 -21.87 1.25
CA LYS A 265 -15.45 -20.70 0.40
C LYS A 265 -16.77 -20.02 0.74
N ASN A 266 -17.65 -20.71 1.39
CA ASN A 266 -19.03 -20.28 1.69
C ASN A 266 -19.34 -20.33 3.19
N LEU A 267 -18.32 -20.45 4.05
CA LEU A 267 -18.54 -20.55 5.49
C LEU A 267 -19.18 -19.29 6.03
N ASP A 268 -20.41 -19.39 6.49
CA ASP A 268 -21.00 -18.42 7.39
C ASP A 268 -20.36 -18.61 8.77
N LEU A 269 -19.51 -17.65 9.16
CA LEU A 269 -18.78 -17.71 10.42
C LEU A 269 -19.73 -17.80 11.62
N ASP A 270 -20.85 -17.08 11.57
CA ASP A 270 -21.82 -17.06 12.66
C ASP A 270 -22.52 -18.42 12.81
N GLU A 271 -22.88 -19.05 11.71
CA GLU A 271 -23.46 -20.39 11.71
C GLU A 271 -22.44 -21.42 12.22
N PHE A 272 -21.19 -21.32 11.79
CA PHE A 272 -20.11 -22.20 12.24
C PHE A 272 -19.79 -22.03 13.72
N LEU A 273 -19.75 -20.81 14.23
CA LEU A 273 -19.57 -20.54 15.67
C LEU A 273 -20.70 -21.11 16.50
N ARG A 274 -21.97 -20.96 16.07
CA ARG A 274 -23.11 -21.57 16.72
C ARG A 274 -23.00 -23.10 16.77
N LEU A 275 -22.48 -23.71 15.72
CA LEU A 275 -22.24 -25.15 15.67
C LEU A 275 -21.17 -25.58 16.67
N LEU A 276 -20.05 -24.85 16.77
CA LEU A 276 -18.98 -25.12 17.75
C LEU A 276 -19.49 -24.99 19.19
N ILE A 277 -20.29 -23.95 19.49
CA ILE A 277 -20.93 -23.78 20.79
C ILE A 277 -21.90 -24.94 21.08
N LYS A 278 -22.69 -25.38 20.11
CA LYS A 278 -23.66 -26.49 20.27
C LYS A 278 -22.96 -27.82 20.59
N ILE A 279 -21.73 -28.02 20.14
CA ILE A 279 -20.94 -29.23 20.48
C ILE A 279 -20.02 -29.03 21.69
N ASP A 280 -20.22 -27.95 22.44
CA ASP A 280 -19.50 -27.61 23.68
C ASP A 280 -17.98 -27.53 23.47
N VAL A 281 -17.55 -26.82 22.42
CA VAL A 281 -16.14 -26.52 22.13
C VAL A 281 -15.77 -25.18 22.73
N LYS A 282 -14.73 -25.14 23.56
CA LYS A 282 -14.18 -23.91 24.10
C LYS A 282 -13.17 -23.28 23.14
N ILE A 283 -13.58 -22.19 22.50
CA ILE A 283 -12.73 -21.40 21.61
C ILE A 283 -11.90 -20.43 22.47
N ILE A 284 -10.59 -20.43 22.28
CA ILE A 284 -9.65 -19.53 22.98
C ILE A 284 -9.45 -18.27 22.15
N SER A 285 -9.16 -18.45 20.86
CA SER A 285 -8.97 -17.35 19.92
C SER A 285 -9.44 -17.73 18.51
N ILE A 286 -9.79 -16.72 17.72
CA ILE A 286 -10.13 -16.85 16.32
C ILE A 286 -9.29 -15.83 15.56
N GLU A 287 -8.42 -16.32 14.69
CA GLU A 287 -7.65 -15.48 13.79
C GLU A 287 -8.15 -15.64 12.36
N LYS A 288 -8.43 -14.52 11.74
CA LYS A 288 -8.77 -14.48 10.32
C LYS A 288 -7.48 -14.39 9.53
N ASN A 289 -6.99 -15.53 9.05
CA ASN A 289 -5.80 -15.59 8.22
C ASN A 289 -6.18 -15.40 6.75
N PHE A 290 -5.72 -14.30 6.18
CA PHE A 290 -5.67 -14.15 4.74
C PHE A 290 -4.42 -14.90 4.26
N ASN A 291 -4.59 -15.96 3.48
CA ASN A 291 -3.44 -16.58 2.82
C ASN A 291 -2.69 -15.48 2.07
N HIS A 292 -1.40 -15.33 2.31
CA HIS A 292 -0.60 -14.35 1.61
C HIS A 292 -0.73 -14.59 0.11
N PHE A 293 -1.11 -13.56 -0.63
CA PHE A 293 -1.29 -13.59 -2.10
C PHE A 293 -0.08 -14.21 -2.82
N GLU A 294 1.08 -14.11 -2.18
CA GLU A 294 2.36 -14.61 -2.68
C GLU A 294 2.45 -16.13 -2.77
N ASP A 295 1.65 -16.88 -1.99
CA ASP A 295 1.68 -18.34 -1.96
C ASP A 295 0.96 -18.96 -3.17
N TYR A 296 0.18 -18.17 -3.92
CA TYR A 296 -0.63 -18.61 -5.05
C TYR A 296 -0.09 -18.20 -6.43
N ILE A 297 0.99 -17.41 -6.47
CA ILE A 297 1.68 -17.08 -7.71
C ILE A 297 2.98 -17.88 -7.74
N LEU A 298 2.85 -19.17 -7.98
CA LEU A 298 3.93 -20.07 -8.37
C LEU A 298 4.08 -20.06 -9.88
#